data_5dff513f3cba90cbc06b90cbdae5d86b
#
_entry.id   5dff513f3cba90cbc06b90cbdae5d86b
#
_cell.length_a   1.000
_cell.length_b   1.000
_cell.length_c   1.000
_cell.angle_alpha   90.00
_cell.angle_beta   90.00
_cell.angle_gamma   90.00
#
_symmetry.space_group_name_H-M   'P 1'
#
loop_
_entity.id
_entity.type
_entity.pdbx_description
1 polymer ?
#
loop_
_entity_poly.entity_id
_entity_poly.type
_entity_poly.pdbx_seq_one_letter_code
_entity_poly.pdbx_strand_id
1 'polypeptide(L)'
;MTLFSGTSLPDRTGWMPGTALARWQRNTVRTLVVLAVLGTAYLVIGNFASHRIDDDADFAPPNPVAGGSHTVNMAAALIEREVVTHEWQPNDPWFTPDGLLDNTPNFQHGIVSAVGRLSFELLDQLGRARGSSQADPDLERAAGLLQFPGNVWIIDFSKSMMPTIPSEDQYRAALRALVSYN
;
A
#
# COMPACT_ATOMS: atom_id res chain seq x y z
N MET A 1 -45.27 52.04 58.62
CA MET A 1 -43.88 51.65 58.95
C MET A 1 -43.79 50.20 58.75
N THR A 2 -43.46 49.76 57.51
CA THR A 2 -43.39 48.35 57.13
C THR A 2 -42.16 48.17 56.27
N LEU A 3 -41.25 47.35 56.78
CA LEU A 3 -39.98 46.98 56.20
C LEU A 3 -40.20 45.99 55.12
N PHE A 4 -39.80 46.30 53.91
CA PHE A 4 -39.67 45.32 52.81
C PHE A 4 -38.39 44.54 53.02
N SER A 5 -38.55 43.25 53.34
CA SER A 5 -37.50 42.26 53.33
C SER A 5 -37.21 41.90 51.89
N GLY A 6 -36.07 42.27 51.35
CA GLY A 6 -35.61 41.87 50.06
C GLY A 6 -35.11 40.43 50.10
N THR A 7 -35.87 39.53 49.48
CA THR A 7 -35.42 38.17 49.18
C THR A 7 -34.46 38.21 47.97
N SER A 8 -33.20 38.06 48.22
CA SER A 8 -32.20 37.84 47.16
C SER A 8 -32.45 36.50 46.47
N LEU A 9 -32.72 36.53 45.18
CA LEU A 9 -32.79 35.36 44.35
C LEU A 9 -31.41 34.69 44.31
N PRO A 10 -31.33 33.36 44.41
CA PRO A 10 -30.06 32.65 44.26
C PRO A 10 -29.57 32.80 42.83
N ASP A 11 -28.35 33.28 42.70
CA ASP A 11 -27.60 33.35 41.44
C ASP A 11 -27.42 31.95 40.87
N ARG A 12 -28.19 31.64 39.81
CA ARG A 12 -28.14 30.36 39.07
C ARG A 12 -27.15 30.39 37.91
N THR A 13 -26.22 31.28 37.90
CA THR A 13 -25.11 31.19 36.98
C THR A 13 -24.13 30.16 37.52
N GLY A 14 -24.39 28.89 37.20
CA GLY A 14 -23.45 27.80 37.44
C GLY A 14 -22.18 27.95 36.60
N TRP A 15 -21.38 28.94 36.99
CA TRP A 15 -20.04 29.13 36.43
C TRP A 15 -19.16 27.97 36.88
N MET A 16 -18.79 27.13 35.95
CA MET A 16 -17.69 26.19 36.20
C MET A 16 -16.46 26.96 36.64
N PRO A 17 -15.86 26.63 37.78
CA PRO A 17 -14.72 27.39 38.25
C PRO A 17 -13.60 27.35 37.21
N GLY A 18 -13.04 28.51 36.86
CA GLY A 18 -12.00 28.68 35.84
C GLY A 18 -10.83 27.70 35.91
N THR A 19 -10.60 27.13 37.10
CA THR A 19 -9.62 26.07 37.36
C THR A 19 -10.00 24.73 36.72
N ALA A 20 -11.27 24.42 36.52
CA ALA A 20 -11.72 23.16 35.86
C ALA A 20 -11.55 23.27 34.34
N LEU A 21 -11.93 24.41 33.75
CA LEU A 21 -11.70 24.72 32.34
C LEU A 21 -10.21 24.75 32.01
N ALA A 22 -9.39 25.38 32.84
CA ALA A 22 -7.94 25.42 32.65
C ALA A 22 -7.27 24.03 32.78
N ARG A 23 -7.79 23.15 33.66
CA ARG A 23 -7.32 21.77 33.78
C ARG A 23 -7.72 20.94 32.57
N TRP A 24 -8.96 21.08 32.11
CA TRP A 24 -9.44 20.39 30.92
C TRP A 24 -8.62 20.79 29.68
N GLN A 25 -8.43 22.08 29.44
CA GLN A 25 -7.61 22.60 28.35
C GLN A 25 -6.16 22.06 28.40
N ARG A 26 -5.51 22.07 29.56
CA ARG A 26 -4.16 21.53 29.73
C ARG A 26 -4.11 20.02 29.42
N ASN A 27 -5.09 19.28 29.89
CA ASN A 27 -5.14 17.83 29.64
C ASN A 27 -5.40 17.56 28.15
N THR A 28 -6.30 18.30 27.49
CA THR A 28 -6.54 18.21 26.07
C THR A 28 -5.26 18.51 25.26
N VAL A 29 -4.58 19.62 25.58
CA VAL A 29 -3.31 19.95 24.92
C VAL A 29 -2.25 18.87 25.14
N ARG A 30 -2.11 18.37 26.37
CA ARG A 30 -1.17 17.28 26.66
C ARG A 30 -1.50 16.02 25.85
N THR A 31 -2.77 15.64 25.79
CA THR A 31 -3.23 14.48 25.00
C THR A 31 -2.91 14.69 23.52
N LEU A 32 -3.21 15.86 22.96
CA LEU A 32 -2.89 16.18 21.57
C LEU A 32 -1.39 16.14 21.28
N VAL A 33 -0.57 16.66 22.18
CA VAL A 33 0.90 16.60 22.06
C VAL A 33 1.39 15.16 22.11
N VAL A 34 0.89 14.35 23.04
CA VAL A 34 1.25 12.92 23.12
C VAL A 34 0.84 12.17 21.85
N LEU A 35 -0.37 12.41 21.36
CA LEU A 35 -0.84 11.79 20.10
C LEU A 35 0.01 12.24 18.90
N ALA A 36 0.39 13.52 18.85
CA ALA A 36 1.26 14.02 17.79
C ALA A 36 2.66 13.39 17.85
N VAL A 37 3.24 13.26 19.05
CA VAL A 37 4.55 12.58 19.23
C VAL A 37 4.47 11.11 18.85
N LEU A 38 3.44 10.40 19.31
CA LEU A 38 3.24 8.98 18.96
C LEU A 38 2.98 8.80 17.47
N GLY A 39 2.19 9.65 16.85
CA GLY A 39 1.93 9.65 15.42
C GLY A 39 3.20 9.92 14.62
N THR A 40 4.00 10.92 15.01
CA THR A 40 5.29 11.17 14.35
C THR A 40 6.26 9.99 14.53
N ALA A 41 6.35 9.43 15.73
CA ALA A 41 7.19 8.26 15.98
C ALA A 41 6.75 7.06 15.14
N TYR A 42 5.45 6.79 15.03
CA TYR A 42 4.89 5.75 14.19
C TYR A 42 5.29 5.94 12.71
N LEU A 43 5.11 7.14 12.17
CA LEU A 43 5.47 7.42 10.78
C LEU A 43 6.97 7.31 10.54
N VAL A 44 7.81 7.86 11.43
CA VAL A 44 9.27 7.83 11.27
C VAL A 44 9.81 6.41 11.39
N ILE A 45 9.43 5.68 12.45
CA ILE A 45 9.93 4.30 12.67
C ILE A 45 9.40 3.38 11.57
N GLY A 46 8.12 3.51 11.22
CA GLY A 46 7.51 2.73 10.17
C GLY A 46 8.18 2.98 8.81
N ASN A 47 8.42 4.25 8.46
CA ASN A 47 9.13 4.63 7.24
C ASN A 47 10.52 3.96 7.13
N PHE A 48 11.31 3.97 8.22
CA PHE A 48 12.59 3.26 8.24
C PHE A 48 12.46 1.74 8.13
N ALA A 49 11.42 1.17 8.71
CA ALA A 49 11.18 -0.27 8.66
C ALA A 49 10.70 -0.76 7.28
N SER A 50 9.93 0.08 6.60
CA SER A 50 9.31 -0.25 5.30
C SER A 50 10.17 0.10 4.10
N HIS A 51 11.22 0.90 4.29
CA HIS A 51 12.14 1.26 3.21
C HIS A 51 13.00 0.05 2.81
N ARG A 52 12.53 -0.68 1.77
CA ARG A 52 13.17 -1.89 1.27
C ARG A 52 13.39 -1.78 -0.24
N ILE A 53 14.49 -1.18 -0.62
CA ILE A 53 14.96 -1.20 -2.00
C ILE A 53 16.05 -2.26 -2.08
N ASP A 54 15.81 -3.30 -2.85
CA ASP A 54 16.79 -4.35 -3.12
C ASP A 54 17.27 -4.20 -4.56
N ASP A 55 18.42 -3.57 -4.70
CA ASP A 55 19.14 -3.33 -5.95
C ASP A 55 20.30 -4.31 -6.17
N ASP A 56 20.28 -5.47 -5.49
CA ASP A 56 21.29 -6.51 -5.62
C ASP A 56 21.39 -7.00 -7.08
N ALA A 57 22.51 -6.72 -7.70
CA ALA A 57 22.82 -7.12 -9.07
C ALA A 57 23.02 -8.64 -9.22
N ASP A 58 23.36 -9.33 -8.11
CA ASP A 58 23.57 -10.77 -8.08
C ASP A 58 22.32 -11.54 -7.63
N PHE A 59 21.15 -10.86 -7.56
CA PHE A 59 19.88 -11.49 -7.22
C PHE A 59 19.60 -12.69 -8.12
N ALA A 60 19.31 -13.83 -7.51
CA ALA A 60 18.97 -15.06 -8.20
C ALA A 60 17.63 -15.61 -7.71
N PRO A 61 16.83 -16.26 -8.58
CA PRO A 61 15.58 -16.88 -8.17
C PRO A 61 15.81 -17.90 -7.05
N PRO A 62 15.16 -17.74 -5.87
CA PRO A 62 15.37 -18.66 -4.75
C PRO A 62 14.81 -20.07 -5.02
N ASN A 63 13.73 -20.17 -5.79
CA ASN A 63 13.02 -21.41 -6.09
C ASN A 63 12.73 -21.51 -7.60
N PRO A 64 13.74 -21.68 -8.47
CA PRO A 64 13.50 -21.75 -9.91
C PRO A 64 12.74 -23.02 -10.28
N VAL A 65 11.82 -22.92 -11.23
CA VAL A 65 11.15 -24.07 -11.84
C VAL A 65 12.20 -24.91 -12.60
N ALA A 66 12.32 -26.18 -12.24
CA ALA A 66 13.32 -27.07 -12.84
C ALA A 66 12.99 -27.34 -14.32
N GLY A 67 13.96 -27.07 -15.19
CA GLY A 67 13.77 -27.21 -16.64
C GLY A 67 13.03 -26.04 -17.30
N GLY A 68 12.59 -25.07 -16.53
CA GLY A 68 11.94 -23.87 -17.03
C GLY A 68 12.91 -22.85 -17.62
N SER A 69 12.36 -21.81 -18.23
CA SER A 69 13.11 -20.68 -18.77
C SER A 69 13.77 -19.88 -17.66
N HIS A 70 15.07 -19.63 -17.75
CA HIS A 70 15.78 -18.80 -16.79
C HIS A 70 15.22 -17.37 -16.71
N THR A 71 14.84 -16.81 -17.85
CA THR A 71 14.23 -15.47 -17.94
C THR A 71 12.87 -15.40 -17.22
N VAL A 72 12.03 -16.44 -17.40
CA VAL A 72 10.72 -16.48 -16.72
C VAL A 72 10.87 -16.75 -15.23
N ASN A 73 11.81 -17.60 -14.83
CA ASN A 73 12.16 -17.78 -13.42
C ASN A 73 12.58 -16.48 -12.76
N MET A 74 13.43 -15.68 -13.43
CA MET A 74 13.85 -14.37 -12.94
C MET A 74 12.67 -13.39 -12.86
N ALA A 75 11.85 -13.32 -13.89
CA ALA A 75 10.65 -12.48 -13.90
C ALA A 75 9.70 -12.83 -12.76
N ALA A 76 9.42 -14.11 -12.54
CA ALA A 76 8.57 -14.57 -11.44
C ALA A 76 9.19 -14.23 -10.08
N ALA A 77 10.49 -14.45 -9.88
CA ALA A 77 11.19 -14.15 -8.64
C ALA A 77 11.21 -12.65 -8.31
N LEU A 78 11.33 -11.78 -9.31
CA LEU A 78 11.23 -10.33 -9.12
C LEU A 78 9.83 -9.90 -8.68
N ILE A 79 8.77 -10.46 -9.28
CA ILE A 79 7.39 -10.19 -8.82
C ILE A 79 7.16 -10.74 -7.41
N GLU A 80 7.65 -11.95 -7.10
CA GLU A 80 7.55 -12.54 -5.76
C GLU A 80 8.25 -11.65 -4.72
N ARG A 81 9.46 -11.19 -5.01
CA ARG A 81 10.22 -10.31 -4.12
C ARG A 81 9.46 -9.02 -3.82
N GLU A 82 9.00 -8.31 -4.85
CA GLU A 82 8.40 -6.98 -4.68
C GLU A 82 6.96 -7.01 -4.16
N VAL A 83 6.17 -8.01 -4.56
CA VAL A 83 4.73 -8.05 -4.23
C VAL A 83 4.42 -8.90 -3.01
N VAL A 84 5.27 -9.91 -2.71
CA VAL A 84 5.00 -10.86 -1.60
C VAL A 84 5.97 -10.63 -0.45
N THR A 85 7.28 -10.58 -0.72
CA THR A 85 8.32 -10.50 0.32
C THR A 85 8.45 -9.09 0.90
N HIS A 86 8.46 -8.07 0.04
CA HIS A 86 8.58 -6.66 0.44
C HIS A 86 7.24 -6.00 0.69
N GLU A 87 6.14 -6.70 0.39
CA GLU A 87 4.79 -6.15 0.36
C GLU A 87 4.62 -5.02 -0.67
N TRP A 88 3.45 -4.94 -1.29
CA TRP A 88 3.19 -3.96 -2.33
C TRP A 88 2.81 -2.61 -1.72
N GLN A 89 3.65 -1.59 -1.87
CA GLN A 89 3.48 -0.27 -1.25
C GLN A 89 2.81 0.81 -2.15
N PRO A 90 2.84 0.71 -3.50
CA PRO A 90 2.35 1.80 -4.35
C PRO A 90 0.86 2.16 -4.21
N ASN A 91 0.05 1.31 -3.60
CA ASN A 91 -1.37 1.56 -3.32
C ASN A 91 -1.66 1.86 -1.84
N ASP A 92 -0.63 1.99 -1.01
CA ASP A 92 -0.81 2.26 0.40
C ASP A 92 -1.37 3.66 0.65
N PRO A 93 -2.34 3.80 1.57
CA PRO A 93 -2.91 5.09 1.88
C PRO A 93 -1.92 6.00 2.64
N TRP A 94 -2.07 7.32 2.48
CA TRP A 94 -1.17 8.34 3.06
C TRP A 94 -0.99 8.29 4.58
N PHE A 95 -1.88 7.61 5.31
CA PHE A 95 -1.79 7.48 6.78
C PHE A 95 -0.99 6.26 7.23
N THR A 96 -0.54 5.41 6.32
CA THR A 96 0.45 4.37 6.57
C THR A 96 1.86 4.93 6.43
N PRO A 97 2.87 4.38 7.12
CA PRO A 97 4.24 4.82 6.96
C PRO A 97 4.72 4.73 5.51
N ASP A 98 4.31 3.68 4.81
CA ASP A 98 4.68 3.38 3.42
C ASP A 98 4.06 4.34 2.42
N GLY A 99 2.84 4.80 2.69
CA GLY A 99 2.12 5.76 1.86
C GLY A 99 2.75 7.16 1.82
N LEU A 100 3.75 7.45 2.67
CA LEU A 100 4.55 8.68 2.65
C LEU A 100 5.88 8.52 1.90
N LEU A 101 6.22 7.30 1.49
CA LEU A 101 7.42 7.02 0.70
C LEU A 101 7.10 7.16 -0.80
N ASP A 102 8.10 7.59 -1.56
CA ASP A 102 8.03 7.64 -3.02
C ASP A 102 9.09 6.75 -3.69
N ASN A 103 10.22 6.52 -3.04
CA ASN A 103 11.32 5.75 -3.62
C ASN A 103 10.98 4.27 -3.76
N THR A 104 10.56 3.59 -2.68
CA THR A 104 10.21 2.17 -2.71
C THR A 104 9.00 1.89 -3.59
N PRO A 105 7.88 2.63 -3.49
CA PRO A 105 6.75 2.48 -4.41
C PRO A 105 7.13 2.65 -5.89
N ASN A 106 7.93 3.64 -6.22
CA ASN A 106 8.38 3.87 -7.60
C ASN A 106 9.31 2.76 -8.09
N PHE A 107 10.21 2.25 -7.23
CA PHE A 107 11.08 1.12 -7.55
C PHE A 107 10.27 -0.14 -7.85
N GLN A 108 9.34 -0.51 -6.96
CA GLN A 108 8.44 -1.65 -7.16
C GLN A 108 7.62 -1.52 -8.43
N HIS A 109 7.06 -0.33 -8.68
CA HIS A 109 6.31 -0.04 -9.90
C HIS A 109 7.18 -0.20 -11.15
N GLY A 110 8.43 0.22 -11.09
CA GLY A 110 9.43 0.04 -12.15
C GLY A 110 9.67 -1.44 -12.47
N ILE A 111 9.88 -2.27 -11.44
CA ILE A 111 10.09 -3.72 -11.59
C ILE A 111 8.85 -4.39 -12.23
N VAL A 112 7.66 -4.16 -11.68
CA VAL A 112 6.42 -4.76 -12.23
C VAL A 112 6.19 -4.31 -13.68
N SER A 113 6.42 -3.03 -14.00
CA SER A 113 6.30 -2.51 -15.37
C SER A 113 7.30 -3.15 -16.32
N ALA A 114 8.55 -3.35 -15.88
CA ALA A 114 9.59 -4.01 -16.69
C ALA A 114 9.24 -5.47 -16.97
N VAL A 115 8.79 -6.22 -15.95
CA VAL A 115 8.35 -7.62 -16.10
C VAL A 115 7.10 -7.71 -16.98
N GLY A 116 6.17 -6.77 -16.84
CA GLY A 116 4.98 -6.68 -17.70
C GLY A 116 5.36 -6.50 -19.18
N ARG A 117 6.29 -5.60 -19.48
CA ARG A 117 6.81 -5.40 -20.85
C ARG A 117 7.51 -6.64 -21.37
N LEU A 118 8.37 -7.25 -20.55
CA LEU A 118 9.04 -8.51 -20.89
C LEU A 118 8.02 -9.61 -21.25
N SER A 119 6.98 -9.76 -20.45
CA SER A 119 5.93 -10.76 -20.67
C SER A 119 5.19 -10.53 -21.99
N PHE A 120 4.89 -9.27 -22.34
CA PHE A 120 4.32 -8.93 -23.63
C PHE A 120 5.26 -9.21 -24.80
N GLU A 121 6.54 -8.87 -24.65
CA GLU A 121 7.53 -9.12 -25.68
C GLU A 121 7.73 -10.62 -25.92
N LEU A 122 7.75 -11.43 -24.86
CA LEU A 122 7.79 -12.89 -24.98
C LEU A 122 6.55 -13.43 -25.70
N LEU A 123 5.37 -12.93 -25.34
CA LEU A 123 4.11 -13.32 -25.98
C LEU A 123 4.13 -13.02 -27.49
N ASP A 124 4.59 -11.84 -27.87
CA ASP A 124 4.67 -11.40 -29.27
C ASP A 124 5.72 -12.21 -30.06
N GLN A 125 6.91 -12.39 -29.49
CA GLN A 125 7.98 -13.17 -30.12
C GLN A 125 7.58 -14.64 -30.33
N LEU A 126 6.96 -15.27 -29.32
CA LEU A 126 6.49 -16.65 -29.43
C LEU A 126 5.32 -16.76 -30.42
N GLY A 127 4.41 -15.77 -30.47
CA GLY A 127 3.35 -15.69 -31.46
C GLY A 127 3.90 -15.65 -32.89
N ARG A 128 4.92 -14.83 -33.12
CA ARG A 128 5.60 -14.74 -34.44
C ARG A 128 6.35 -16.02 -34.78
N ALA A 129 7.04 -16.65 -33.84
CA ALA A 129 7.80 -17.86 -34.08
C ALA A 129 6.92 -19.09 -34.34
N ARG A 130 5.76 -19.17 -33.71
CA ARG A 130 4.82 -20.30 -33.84
C ARG A 130 3.81 -20.16 -35.00
N GLY A 131 3.78 -19.01 -35.66
CA GLY A 131 2.86 -18.72 -36.76
C GLY A 131 1.41 -18.68 -36.32
N SER A 132 0.57 -19.59 -36.81
CA SER A 132 -0.87 -19.63 -36.47
C SER A 132 -1.20 -20.38 -35.17
N SER A 133 -0.21 -20.81 -34.41
CA SER A 133 -0.45 -21.51 -33.13
C SER A 133 -0.96 -20.53 -32.09
N GLN A 134 -1.92 -20.96 -31.28
CA GLN A 134 -2.49 -20.17 -30.23
C GLN A 134 -1.40 -19.81 -29.19
N ALA A 135 -1.44 -18.57 -28.70
CA ALA A 135 -0.60 -18.12 -27.60
C ALA A 135 -0.84 -18.97 -26.35
N ASP A 136 0.20 -19.12 -25.52
CA ASP A 136 0.05 -19.81 -24.25
C ASP A 136 -0.88 -19.00 -23.32
N PRO A 137 -1.97 -19.58 -22.80
CA PRO A 137 -2.96 -18.86 -22.03
C PRO A 137 -2.43 -18.35 -20.69
N ASP A 138 -1.45 -19.01 -20.08
CA ASP A 138 -0.87 -18.58 -18.82
C ASP A 138 0.07 -17.39 -19.03
N LEU A 139 0.85 -17.39 -20.11
CA LEU A 139 1.68 -16.23 -20.47
C LEU A 139 0.81 -15.02 -20.87
N GLU A 140 -0.25 -15.24 -21.64
CA GLU A 140 -1.21 -14.18 -22.00
C GLU A 140 -1.87 -13.58 -20.75
N ARG A 141 -2.31 -14.45 -19.85
CA ARG A 141 -2.88 -14.03 -18.56
C ARG A 141 -1.90 -13.23 -17.72
N ALA A 142 -0.65 -13.71 -17.59
CA ALA A 142 0.38 -13.01 -16.83
C ALA A 142 0.66 -11.61 -17.40
N ALA A 143 0.85 -11.53 -18.72
CA ALA A 143 1.09 -10.27 -19.41
C ALA A 143 -0.06 -9.28 -19.21
N GLY A 144 -1.31 -9.73 -19.29
CA GLY A 144 -2.49 -8.90 -19.05
C GLY A 144 -2.59 -8.40 -17.60
N LEU A 145 -2.39 -9.28 -16.62
CA LEU A 145 -2.48 -8.94 -15.20
C LEU A 145 -1.38 -7.96 -14.75
N LEU A 146 -0.18 -8.04 -15.31
CA LEU A 146 0.94 -7.13 -15.03
C LEU A 146 0.72 -5.71 -15.60
N GLN A 147 -0.29 -5.50 -16.46
CA GLN A 147 -0.69 -4.16 -16.92
C GLN A 147 -1.72 -3.50 -16.01
N PHE A 148 -2.16 -4.18 -14.96
CA PHE A 148 -3.10 -3.61 -14.02
C PHE A 148 -2.49 -2.37 -13.33
N PRO A 149 -3.27 -1.30 -13.08
CA PRO A 149 -2.76 -0.11 -12.38
C PRO A 149 -2.23 -0.46 -10.99
N GLY A 150 -1.01 0.00 -10.66
CA GLY A 150 -0.34 -0.33 -9.40
C GLY A 150 -0.87 0.39 -8.16
N ASN A 151 -1.72 1.41 -8.34
CA ASN A 151 -2.21 2.28 -7.28
C ASN A 151 -3.65 1.98 -6.83
N VAL A 152 -4.18 0.79 -7.14
CA VAL A 152 -5.55 0.41 -6.74
C VAL A 152 -5.52 -0.21 -5.36
N TRP A 153 -6.12 0.49 -4.39
CA TRP A 153 -6.31 -0.02 -3.03
C TRP A 153 -7.70 -0.67 -2.88
N ILE A 154 -7.85 -1.48 -1.83
CA ILE A 154 -9.10 -2.22 -1.58
C ILE A 154 -10.32 -1.32 -1.38
N ILE A 155 -10.11 -0.10 -0.87
CA ILE A 155 -11.18 0.89 -0.65
C ILE A 155 -10.81 2.16 -1.43
N ASP A 156 -11.45 2.38 -2.55
CA ASP A 156 -11.30 3.59 -3.36
C ASP A 156 -12.66 4.27 -3.54
N PHE A 157 -12.99 5.15 -2.62
CA PHE A 157 -14.26 5.90 -2.64
C PHE A 157 -14.45 6.77 -3.88
N SER A 158 -13.37 7.05 -4.64
CA SER A 158 -13.47 7.79 -5.90
C SER A 158 -14.04 6.94 -7.04
N LYS A 159 -13.93 5.62 -6.93
CA LYS A 159 -14.37 4.66 -7.96
C LYS A 159 -15.57 3.84 -7.54
N SER A 160 -15.63 3.40 -6.26
CA SER A 160 -16.69 2.53 -5.76
C SER A 160 -16.85 2.65 -4.25
N MET A 161 -18.08 2.52 -3.78
CA MET A 161 -18.36 2.35 -2.35
C MET A 161 -18.18 0.89 -1.88
N MET A 162 -17.93 -0.04 -2.81
CA MET A 162 -17.65 -1.44 -2.51
C MET A 162 -16.12 -1.69 -2.59
N PRO A 163 -15.61 -2.66 -1.81
CA PRO A 163 -14.22 -3.10 -1.93
C PRO A 163 -13.89 -3.49 -3.37
N THR A 164 -12.73 -3.03 -3.86
CA THR A 164 -12.18 -3.37 -5.17
C THR A 164 -11.11 -4.45 -5.02
N ILE A 165 -10.78 -5.13 -6.12
CA ILE A 165 -9.63 -6.04 -6.12
C ILE A 165 -8.36 -5.17 -6.13
N PRO A 166 -7.50 -5.25 -5.11
CA PRO A 166 -6.32 -4.43 -5.04
C PRO A 166 -5.24 -4.89 -6.03
N SER A 167 -4.28 -4.01 -6.30
CA SER A 167 -3.22 -4.24 -7.29
C SER A 167 -2.37 -5.47 -6.97
N GLU A 168 -2.04 -5.68 -5.70
CA GLU A 168 -1.23 -6.81 -5.25
C GLU A 168 -1.87 -8.17 -5.53
N ASP A 169 -3.19 -8.28 -5.48
CA ASP A 169 -3.89 -9.53 -5.79
C ASP A 169 -3.82 -9.87 -7.28
N GLN A 170 -3.85 -8.85 -8.15
CA GLN A 170 -3.64 -9.03 -9.58
C GLN A 170 -2.21 -9.48 -9.88
N TYR A 171 -1.22 -8.85 -9.24
CA TYR A 171 0.18 -9.20 -9.43
C TYR A 171 0.53 -10.59 -8.84
N ARG A 172 -0.06 -10.98 -7.71
CA ARG A 172 0.03 -12.35 -7.20
C ARG A 172 -0.62 -13.37 -8.15
N ALA A 173 -1.69 -12.99 -8.83
CA ALA A 173 -2.28 -13.85 -9.87
C ALA A 173 -1.38 -13.94 -11.11
N ALA A 174 -0.72 -12.85 -11.50
CA ALA A 174 0.28 -12.85 -12.58
C ALA A 174 1.48 -13.71 -12.24
N LEU A 175 1.99 -13.66 -11.00
CA LEU A 175 3.06 -14.54 -10.51
C LEU A 175 2.70 -16.01 -10.70
N ARG A 176 1.50 -16.40 -10.25
CA ARG A 176 1.04 -17.80 -10.43
C ARG A 176 0.98 -18.21 -11.90
N ALA A 177 0.53 -17.33 -12.77
CA ALA A 177 0.47 -17.56 -14.20
C ALA A 177 1.87 -17.71 -14.83
N LEU A 178 2.84 -16.87 -14.43
CA LEU A 178 4.24 -16.99 -14.87
C LEU A 178 4.87 -18.33 -14.45
N VAL A 179 4.63 -18.74 -13.19
CA VAL A 179 5.13 -20.02 -12.68
C VAL A 179 4.48 -21.20 -13.39
N SER A 180 3.17 -21.12 -13.70
CA SER A 180 2.44 -22.16 -14.44
C SER A 180 2.92 -22.29 -15.88
N TYR A 181 3.20 -21.17 -16.53
CA TYR A 181 3.74 -21.13 -17.90
C TYR A 181 5.14 -21.72 -17.99
N ASN A 182 5.97 -21.53 -16.97
CA ASN A 182 7.39 -21.87 -16.97
C ASN A 182 7.66 -23.35 -16.75
#